data_4a362c9d649630a9fb481adb877f90ec
#
_entry.id   4a362c9d649630a9fb481adb877f90ec
#
_cell.length_a   1.000
_cell.length_b   1.000
_cell.length_c   1.000
_cell.angle_alpha   90.00
_cell.angle_beta   90.00
_cell.angle_gamma   90.00
#
_symmetry.space_group_name_H-M   'P 1'
#
loop_
_entity.id
_entity.type
_entity.pdbx_description
1 polymer ?
#
loop_
_entity_poly.entity_id
_entity_poly.type
_entity_poly.pdbx_seq_one_letter_code
_entity_poly.pdbx_strand_id
1 'polypeptide(L)'
;MIKPISGFSKLNKLEKIEWLIKNSFSSNNNVKNILQQYSNDDAKLQKLHDEFAENTLTNFYLPFAVAPNFLINNKQYTIPMVTEESSVIAAASKAAKFWLDKGGFKAKVISTTKIGQVHFIYKGDFQTLNDYFEIIKPKLYSDVISLTTNMNKRGGGVKDIQLVNLNDQIENYFQLKATFDTQDAMGANFINSCLEQFSKTLKGNYEDSSRIEIIMSILSNYVPDCIVKAEVSCNIEELKDRSIINPMVFAKNFVRAVNIAQVDKYRAVTHNK
;
A
#
# COMPACT_ATOMS: atom_id res chain seq x y z
N MET A 1 -1.48 -2.15 38.13
CA MET A 1 -2.12 -2.56 36.87
C MET A 1 -2.97 -1.44 36.34
N ILE A 2 -2.80 -1.06 35.07
CA ILE A 2 -3.65 -0.07 34.41
C ILE A 2 -5.05 -0.67 34.24
N LYS A 3 -6.08 0.02 34.73
CA LYS A 3 -7.46 -0.44 34.57
C LYS A 3 -7.90 -0.17 33.12
N PRO A 4 -8.64 -1.11 32.50
CA PRO A 4 -9.24 -0.85 31.19
C PRO A 4 -10.14 0.40 31.22
N ILE A 5 -10.05 1.21 30.17
CA ILE A 5 -10.91 2.40 30.02
C ILE A 5 -11.96 2.14 28.93
N SER A 6 -13.21 2.40 29.26
CA SER A 6 -14.31 2.43 28.30
C SER A 6 -14.56 3.86 27.82
N GLY A 7 -14.78 4.04 26.52
CA GLY A 7 -15.09 5.34 25.94
C GLY A 7 -13.90 6.29 25.76
N PHE A 8 -12.65 5.78 25.70
CA PHE A 8 -11.45 6.59 25.46
C PHE A 8 -11.54 7.48 24.22
N SER A 9 -12.15 6.98 23.15
CA SER A 9 -12.36 7.73 21.91
C SER A 9 -13.27 8.97 22.06
N LYS A 10 -14.11 9.00 23.10
CA LYS A 10 -15.03 10.12 23.40
C LYS A 10 -14.38 11.24 24.19
N LEU A 11 -13.21 10.98 24.78
CA LEU A 11 -12.44 12.00 25.49
C LEU A 11 -11.88 13.02 24.51
N ASN A 12 -11.82 14.30 24.94
CA ASN A 12 -11.08 15.31 24.21
C ASN A 12 -9.54 15.08 24.31
N LYS A 13 -8.76 15.80 23.53
CA LYS A 13 -7.29 15.63 23.45
C LYS A 13 -6.60 15.80 24.80
N LEU A 14 -6.99 16.82 25.59
CA LEU A 14 -6.39 17.09 26.89
C LEU A 14 -6.72 15.98 27.89
N GLU A 15 -7.96 15.53 27.94
CA GLU A 15 -8.39 14.41 28.79
C GLU A 15 -7.66 13.12 28.44
N LYS A 16 -7.42 12.85 27.17
CA LYS A 16 -6.60 11.70 26.73
C LYS A 16 -5.16 11.79 27.23
N ILE A 17 -4.55 12.97 27.12
CA ILE A 17 -3.18 13.21 27.62
C ILE A 17 -3.12 13.04 29.13
N GLU A 18 -4.08 13.60 29.89
CA GLU A 18 -4.14 13.45 31.34
C GLU A 18 -4.34 12.00 31.77
N TRP A 19 -5.21 11.28 31.08
CA TRP A 19 -5.40 9.85 31.34
C TRP A 19 -4.11 9.05 31.10
N LEU A 20 -3.40 9.32 29.99
CA LEU A 20 -2.14 8.66 29.65
C LEU A 20 -1.09 8.92 30.75
N ILE A 21 -0.91 10.18 31.16
CA ILE A 21 0.06 10.58 32.18
C ILE A 21 -0.23 9.90 33.52
N LYS A 22 -1.48 9.93 33.95
CA LYS A 22 -1.92 9.33 35.20
C LYS A 22 -1.72 7.81 35.25
N ASN A 23 -2.01 7.12 34.15
CA ASN A 23 -2.05 5.66 34.14
C ASN A 23 -0.73 4.99 33.68
N SER A 24 0.09 5.70 32.87
CA SER A 24 1.31 5.11 32.29
C SER A 24 2.60 5.74 32.79
N PHE A 25 2.56 6.97 33.31
CA PHE A 25 3.76 7.73 33.67
C PHE A 25 3.78 8.20 35.14
N SER A 26 3.02 7.56 36.00
CA SER A 26 2.99 7.87 37.47
C SER A 26 2.81 9.36 37.77
N SER A 27 1.96 10.06 36.99
CA SER A 27 1.69 11.49 37.09
C SER A 27 2.90 12.41 36.86
N ASN A 28 3.86 11.96 36.04
CA ASN A 28 5.04 12.79 35.70
C ASN A 28 4.63 13.94 34.76
N ASN A 29 4.60 15.15 35.29
CA ASN A 29 4.24 16.37 34.54
C ASN A 29 5.19 16.69 33.38
N ASN A 30 6.42 16.18 33.36
CA ASN A 30 7.35 16.41 32.26
C ASN A 30 6.85 15.76 30.93
N VAL A 31 6.09 14.68 31.00
CA VAL A 31 5.49 14.04 29.83
C VAL A 31 4.54 15.02 29.10
N LYS A 32 3.74 15.79 29.84
CA LYS A 32 2.86 16.81 29.24
C LYS A 32 3.64 17.86 28.46
N ASN A 33 4.74 18.33 29.02
CA ASN A 33 5.61 19.33 28.38
C ASN A 33 6.24 18.75 27.09
N ILE A 34 6.71 17.50 27.15
CA ILE A 34 7.27 16.82 25.97
C ILE A 34 6.20 16.71 24.86
N LEU A 35 5.01 16.24 25.17
CA LEU A 35 3.94 16.13 24.18
C LEU A 35 3.57 17.49 23.57
N GLN A 36 3.57 18.56 24.38
CA GLN A 36 3.31 19.92 23.90
C GLN A 36 4.39 20.44 22.95
N GLN A 37 5.67 20.11 23.16
CA GLN A 37 6.77 20.51 22.27
C GLN A 37 6.63 19.95 20.85
N TYR A 38 5.91 18.85 20.67
CA TYR A 38 5.65 18.23 19.37
C TYR A 38 4.34 18.72 18.73
N SER A 39 3.56 19.56 19.40
CA SER A 39 2.41 20.21 18.81
C SER A 39 2.83 21.39 17.93
N ASN A 40 2.08 21.66 16.87
CA ASN A 40 2.32 22.81 16.03
C ASN A 40 1.72 24.07 16.69
N ASP A 41 2.42 25.19 16.61
CA ASP A 41 1.96 26.49 17.15
C ASP A 41 0.79 27.07 16.35
N ASP A 42 0.68 26.74 15.05
CA ASP A 42 -0.49 27.06 14.26
C ASP A 42 -1.65 26.11 14.62
N ALA A 43 -2.66 26.66 15.30
CA ALA A 43 -3.80 25.89 15.76
C ALA A 43 -4.63 25.26 14.63
N LYS A 44 -4.69 25.88 13.44
CA LYS A 44 -5.41 25.34 12.29
C LYS A 44 -4.67 24.13 11.72
N LEU A 45 -3.35 24.24 11.58
CA LEU A 45 -2.51 23.16 11.12
C LEU A 45 -2.51 22.00 12.13
N GLN A 46 -2.44 22.31 13.45
CA GLN A 46 -2.52 21.27 14.47
C GLN A 46 -3.86 20.53 14.45
N LYS A 47 -4.96 21.26 14.25
CA LYS A 47 -6.27 20.62 14.11
C LYS A 47 -6.33 19.66 12.93
N LEU A 48 -5.75 20.04 11.78
CA LEU A 48 -5.65 19.17 10.61
C LEU A 48 -4.84 17.89 10.93
N HIS A 49 -3.73 18.02 11.65
CA HIS A 49 -2.93 16.85 12.06
C HIS A 49 -3.67 15.96 13.04
N ASP A 50 -4.46 16.53 13.96
CA ASP A 50 -5.26 15.77 14.92
C ASP A 50 -6.36 14.95 14.25
N GLU A 51 -6.80 15.34 13.05
CA GLU A 51 -7.84 14.67 12.26
C GLU A 51 -7.29 13.54 11.35
N PHE A 52 -5.97 13.35 11.24
CA PHE A 52 -5.38 12.29 10.41
C PHE A 52 -5.60 10.89 10.98
N ALA A 53 -5.70 10.77 12.31
CA ALA A 53 -5.94 9.49 12.97
C ALA A 53 -6.76 9.69 14.24
N GLU A 54 -7.45 8.64 14.68
CA GLU A 54 -8.17 8.62 15.93
C GLU A 54 -7.21 8.67 17.13
N ASN A 55 -7.67 9.28 18.23
CA ASN A 55 -6.94 9.33 19.49
C ASN A 55 -5.58 10.04 19.43
N THR A 56 -5.38 10.93 18.46
CA THR A 56 -4.13 11.72 18.33
C THR A 56 -3.87 12.53 19.59
N LEU A 57 -2.66 12.46 20.12
CA LEU A 57 -2.21 13.22 21.31
C LEU A 57 -1.26 14.36 20.94
N THR A 58 -0.39 14.14 19.95
CA THR A 58 0.55 15.13 19.43
C THR A 58 1.08 14.66 18.08
N ASN A 59 2.00 15.39 17.47
CA ASN A 59 2.68 14.99 16.26
C ASN A 59 3.89 14.11 16.55
N PHE A 60 4.36 13.39 15.53
CA PHE A 60 5.66 12.73 15.51
C PHE A 60 6.39 13.19 14.25
N TYR A 61 7.51 13.90 14.41
CA TYR A 61 8.25 14.47 13.30
C TYR A 61 9.26 13.47 12.74
N LEU A 62 9.25 13.31 11.42
CA LEU A 62 10.28 12.62 10.66
C LEU A 62 11.02 13.61 9.76
N PRO A 63 12.34 13.44 9.55
CA PRO A 63 13.08 14.30 8.64
C PRO A 63 12.52 14.23 7.22
N PHE A 64 12.19 15.38 6.64
CA PHE A 64 11.88 15.52 5.23
C PHE A 64 13.14 16.02 4.51
N ALA A 65 13.65 15.22 3.60
CA ALA A 65 14.86 15.52 2.85
C ALA A 65 14.65 15.33 1.35
N VAL A 66 15.66 15.63 0.54
CA VAL A 66 15.59 15.50 -0.91
C VAL A 66 16.81 14.77 -1.47
N ALA A 67 16.61 13.93 -2.45
CA ALA A 67 17.65 13.28 -3.25
C ALA A 67 17.62 13.88 -4.67
N PRO A 68 18.61 14.73 -5.05
CA PRO A 68 18.71 15.32 -6.37
C PRO A 68 19.34 14.39 -7.40
N ASN A 69 19.39 14.86 -8.66
CA ASN A 69 20.11 14.26 -9.79
C ASN A 69 19.49 12.98 -10.35
N PHE A 70 18.23 12.69 -10.07
CA PHE A 70 17.53 11.58 -10.74
C PHE A 70 17.18 11.97 -12.17
N LEU A 71 17.92 11.47 -13.15
CA LEU A 71 17.56 11.55 -14.55
C LEU A 71 16.68 10.34 -14.88
N ILE A 72 15.38 10.57 -15.13
CA ILE A 72 14.40 9.51 -15.42
C ILE A 72 13.75 9.84 -16.76
N ASN A 73 13.84 8.94 -17.74
CA ASN A 73 13.28 9.15 -19.09
C ASN A 73 13.67 10.52 -19.69
N ASN A 74 14.95 10.89 -19.60
CA ASN A 74 15.53 12.15 -20.07
C ASN A 74 15.02 13.42 -19.34
N LYS A 75 14.31 13.28 -18.23
CA LYS A 75 13.90 14.41 -17.39
C LYS A 75 14.54 14.30 -16.01
N GLN A 76 15.12 15.39 -15.54
CA GLN A 76 15.77 15.43 -14.24
C GLN A 76 14.75 15.74 -13.13
N TYR A 77 14.87 15.02 -12.03
CA TYR A 77 14.01 15.13 -10.84
C TYR A 77 14.83 15.28 -9.57
N THR A 78 14.27 15.98 -8.61
CA THR A 78 14.66 15.96 -7.20
C THR A 78 13.57 15.20 -6.45
N ILE A 79 13.92 14.09 -5.81
CA ILE A 79 12.95 13.19 -5.16
C ILE A 79 12.85 13.57 -3.68
N PRO A 80 11.65 13.94 -3.18
CA PRO A 80 11.42 14.10 -1.75
C PRO A 80 11.40 12.74 -1.06
N MET A 81 11.99 12.67 0.14
CA MET A 81 12.08 11.45 0.92
C MET A 81 11.85 11.75 2.40
N VAL A 82 11.04 10.91 3.04
CA VAL A 82 10.85 10.88 4.50
C VAL A 82 11.32 9.51 4.99
N THR A 83 12.27 9.49 5.92
CA THR A 83 12.82 8.26 6.46
C THR A 83 13.34 8.46 7.88
N GLU A 84 13.21 7.44 8.69
CA GLU A 84 13.77 7.34 10.03
C GLU A 84 15.22 6.82 10.05
N GLU A 85 15.72 6.34 8.89
CA GLU A 85 17.04 5.72 8.80
C GLU A 85 18.06 6.66 8.17
N SER A 86 19.23 6.77 8.78
CA SER A 86 20.36 7.49 8.22
C SER A 86 20.92 6.80 6.98
N SER A 87 21.63 7.54 6.14
CA SER A 87 22.34 7.05 4.94
C SER A 87 21.47 6.68 3.73
N VAL A 88 20.16 6.44 3.87
CA VAL A 88 19.27 6.07 2.75
C VAL A 88 19.25 7.17 1.70
N ILE A 89 19.06 8.43 2.10
CA ILE A 89 19.01 9.58 1.18
C ILE A 89 20.37 9.85 0.55
N ALA A 90 21.44 9.68 1.32
CA ALA A 90 22.81 9.81 0.81
C ALA A 90 23.12 8.73 -0.24
N ALA A 91 22.71 7.49 0.01
CA ALA A 91 22.88 6.39 -0.94
C ALA A 91 22.06 6.62 -2.22
N ALA A 92 20.80 7.04 -2.11
CA ALA A 92 19.95 7.39 -3.24
C ALA A 92 20.55 8.53 -4.08
N SER A 93 21.01 9.60 -3.43
CA SER A 93 21.65 10.76 -4.09
C SER A 93 22.96 10.36 -4.79
N LYS A 94 23.78 9.51 -4.14
CA LYS A 94 25.02 8.99 -4.74
C LYS A 94 24.72 8.14 -5.97
N ALA A 95 23.76 7.23 -5.89
CA ALA A 95 23.36 6.41 -7.01
C ALA A 95 22.78 7.25 -8.17
N ALA A 96 21.92 8.21 -7.88
CA ALA A 96 21.37 9.13 -8.87
C ALA A 96 22.46 9.90 -9.61
N LYS A 97 23.43 10.45 -8.89
CA LYS A 97 24.59 11.16 -9.47
C LYS A 97 25.46 10.23 -10.30
N PHE A 98 25.69 9.00 -9.86
CA PHE A 98 26.50 8.02 -10.59
C PHE A 98 25.91 7.67 -11.97
N TRP A 99 24.58 7.56 -12.05
CA TRP A 99 23.88 7.22 -13.29
C TRP A 99 23.53 8.43 -14.16
N LEU A 100 23.63 9.67 -13.63
CA LEU A 100 23.26 10.89 -14.36
C LEU A 100 23.96 11.02 -15.71
N ASP A 101 25.28 10.86 -15.73
CA ASP A 101 26.11 11.00 -16.95
C ASP A 101 26.13 9.73 -17.81
N LYS A 102 25.42 8.67 -17.39
CA LYS A 102 25.33 7.37 -18.05
C LYS A 102 23.95 7.11 -18.68
N GLY A 103 23.18 8.20 -18.90
CA GLY A 103 21.85 8.13 -19.50
C GLY A 103 20.70 7.97 -18.48
N GLY A 104 21.01 7.90 -17.18
CA GLY A 104 20.01 7.86 -16.12
C GLY A 104 19.18 6.58 -16.09
N PHE A 105 17.96 6.71 -15.57
CA PHE A 105 17.01 5.62 -15.40
C PHE A 105 15.98 5.62 -16.54
N LYS A 106 15.71 4.46 -17.11
CA LYS A 106 14.59 4.24 -18.03
C LYS A 106 13.48 3.56 -17.26
N ALA A 107 12.39 4.27 -17.00
CA ALA A 107 11.25 3.76 -16.25
C ALA A 107 10.04 3.54 -17.16
N LYS A 108 9.35 2.41 -16.97
CA LYS A 108 8.14 2.05 -17.69
C LYS A 108 7.12 1.45 -16.74
N VAL A 109 5.90 2.00 -16.76
CA VAL A 109 4.74 1.36 -16.11
C VAL A 109 4.33 0.17 -16.98
N ILE A 110 4.38 -1.04 -16.40
CA ILE A 110 4.00 -2.27 -17.07
C ILE A 110 2.50 -2.52 -16.89
N SER A 111 2.02 -2.40 -15.65
CA SER A 111 0.61 -2.53 -15.31
C SER A 111 0.30 -1.81 -14.01
N THR A 112 -0.95 -1.35 -13.87
CA THR A 112 -1.48 -0.68 -12.68
C THR A 112 -2.62 -1.48 -12.04
N THR A 113 -2.71 -2.78 -12.37
CA THR A 113 -3.82 -3.63 -11.92
C THR A 113 -3.74 -3.90 -10.43
N LYS A 114 -4.80 -3.55 -9.72
CA LYS A 114 -5.02 -3.80 -8.30
C LYS A 114 -6.09 -4.84 -8.11
N ILE A 115 -6.11 -5.49 -6.95
CA ILE A 115 -6.97 -6.62 -6.64
C ILE A 115 -7.79 -6.32 -5.40
N GLY A 116 -9.05 -6.74 -5.44
CA GLY A 116 -9.92 -6.82 -4.27
C GLY A 116 -10.76 -8.08 -4.32
N GLN A 117 -11.26 -8.51 -3.18
CA GLN A 117 -11.95 -9.79 -3.06
C GLN A 117 -13.19 -9.67 -2.16
N VAL A 118 -14.26 -10.32 -2.57
CA VAL A 118 -15.38 -10.67 -1.70
C VAL A 118 -15.20 -12.13 -1.30
N HIS A 119 -14.98 -12.37 -0.03
CA HIS A 119 -14.82 -13.70 0.53
C HIS A 119 -16.16 -14.18 1.08
N PHE A 120 -16.60 -15.37 0.69
CA PHE A 120 -17.89 -15.90 1.11
C PHE A 120 -17.90 -17.43 1.20
N ILE A 121 -18.80 -17.93 2.02
CA ILE A 121 -19.15 -19.34 2.12
C ILE A 121 -20.42 -19.55 1.31
N TYR A 122 -20.47 -20.62 0.51
CA TYR A 122 -21.65 -21.02 -0.24
C TYR A 122 -22.00 -22.48 0.06
N LYS A 123 -23.23 -22.70 0.54
CA LYS A 123 -23.75 -24.03 0.88
C LYS A 123 -24.51 -24.63 -0.31
N GLY A 124 -23.77 -25.19 -1.27
CA GLY A 124 -24.30 -25.80 -2.47
C GLY A 124 -23.22 -26.36 -3.38
N ASP A 125 -23.58 -26.90 -4.53
CA ASP A 125 -22.61 -27.37 -5.50
C ASP A 125 -22.01 -26.22 -6.32
N PHE A 126 -20.76 -26.39 -6.74
CA PHE A 126 -20.02 -25.37 -7.48
C PHE A 126 -20.65 -25.02 -8.83
N GLN A 127 -21.24 -26.00 -9.54
CA GLN A 127 -21.81 -25.72 -10.86
C GLN A 127 -23.00 -24.77 -10.77
N THR A 128 -23.89 -24.97 -9.80
CA THR A 128 -25.00 -24.05 -9.52
C THR A 128 -24.52 -22.64 -9.20
N LEU A 129 -23.46 -22.50 -8.39
CA LEU A 129 -22.87 -21.22 -8.06
C LEU A 129 -22.25 -20.56 -9.30
N ASN A 130 -21.55 -21.32 -10.12
CA ASN A 130 -20.92 -20.83 -11.33
C ASN A 130 -21.95 -20.35 -12.37
N ASP A 131 -23.02 -21.13 -12.58
CA ASP A 131 -24.10 -20.76 -13.49
C ASP A 131 -24.79 -19.47 -13.01
N TYR A 132 -25.03 -19.35 -11.72
CA TYR A 132 -25.53 -18.12 -11.12
C TYR A 132 -24.57 -16.93 -11.31
N PHE A 133 -23.27 -17.14 -11.12
CA PHE A 133 -22.26 -16.10 -11.31
C PHE A 133 -22.28 -15.57 -12.75
N GLU A 134 -22.35 -16.42 -13.75
CA GLU A 134 -22.42 -16.00 -15.16
C GLU A 134 -23.67 -15.15 -15.45
N ILE A 135 -24.81 -15.50 -14.84
CA ILE A 135 -26.06 -14.75 -14.97
C ILE A 135 -25.94 -13.36 -14.30
N ILE A 136 -25.35 -13.30 -13.10
CA ILE A 136 -25.31 -12.07 -12.30
C ILE A 136 -24.14 -11.15 -12.67
N LYS A 137 -23.11 -11.64 -13.34
CA LYS A 137 -21.89 -10.89 -13.69
C LYS A 137 -22.19 -9.55 -14.37
N PRO A 138 -23.06 -9.42 -15.37
CA PRO A 138 -23.44 -8.14 -15.93
C PRO A 138 -24.02 -7.16 -14.89
N LYS A 139 -24.82 -7.69 -13.93
CA LYS A 139 -25.42 -6.88 -12.87
C LYS A 139 -24.38 -6.39 -11.87
N LEU A 140 -23.34 -7.19 -11.56
CA LEU A 140 -22.21 -6.74 -10.72
C LEU A 140 -21.57 -5.46 -11.31
N TYR A 141 -21.35 -5.41 -12.61
CA TYR A 141 -20.83 -4.20 -13.28
C TYR A 141 -21.83 -3.04 -13.24
N SER A 142 -23.10 -3.29 -13.52
CA SER A 142 -24.11 -2.23 -13.59
C SER A 142 -24.36 -1.57 -12.23
N ASP A 143 -24.36 -2.34 -11.16
CA ASP A 143 -24.65 -1.87 -9.81
C ASP A 143 -23.54 -0.98 -9.21
N VAL A 144 -22.35 -0.98 -9.81
CA VAL A 144 -21.23 -0.12 -9.40
C VAL A 144 -21.01 1.10 -10.31
N ILE A 145 -21.83 1.31 -11.35
CA ILE A 145 -21.65 2.44 -12.29
C ILE A 145 -21.56 3.77 -11.57
N SER A 146 -22.44 4.03 -10.61
CA SER A 146 -22.44 5.28 -9.82
C SER A 146 -21.15 5.48 -9.04
N LEU A 147 -20.59 4.41 -8.48
CA LEU A 147 -19.34 4.41 -7.71
C LEU A 147 -18.12 4.59 -8.62
N THR A 148 -18.17 4.06 -9.85
CA THR A 148 -17.04 4.03 -10.79
C THR A 148 -16.98 5.27 -11.69
N THR A 149 -18.03 6.09 -11.78
CA THR A 149 -18.14 7.20 -12.73
C THR A 149 -16.91 8.12 -12.77
N ASN A 150 -16.42 8.57 -11.61
CA ASN A 150 -15.27 9.46 -11.52
C ASN A 150 -13.94 8.76 -11.85
N MET A 151 -13.82 7.48 -11.54
CA MET A 151 -12.65 6.68 -11.89
C MET A 151 -12.61 6.37 -13.37
N ASN A 152 -13.75 6.03 -13.97
CA ASN A 152 -13.90 5.77 -15.40
C ASN A 152 -13.55 7.01 -16.23
N LYS A 153 -13.97 8.21 -15.80
CA LYS A 153 -13.61 9.49 -16.46
C LYS A 153 -12.10 9.73 -16.51
N ARG A 154 -11.33 9.14 -15.58
CA ARG A 154 -9.86 9.21 -15.52
C ARG A 154 -9.18 8.04 -16.26
N GLY A 155 -9.96 7.16 -16.90
CA GLY A 155 -9.45 6.00 -17.63
C GLY A 155 -9.23 4.74 -16.77
N GLY A 156 -9.62 4.76 -15.48
CA GLY A 156 -9.57 3.60 -14.59
C GLY A 156 -10.93 2.88 -14.51
N GLY A 157 -11.14 2.14 -13.42
CA GLY A 157 -12.41 1.44 -13.11
C GLY A 157 -12.22 -0.05 -12.83
N VAL A 158 -13.33 -0.78 -12.82
CA VAL A 158 -13.35 -2.25 -12.70
C VAL A 158 -12.90 -2.84 -14.03
N LYS A 159 -11.89 -3.74 -14.00
CA LYS A 159 -11.35 -4.41 -15.19
C LYS A 159 -12.01 -5.77 -15.44
N ASP A 160 -12.04 -6.60 -14.40
CA ASP A 160 -12.62 -7.95 -14.48
C ASP A 160 -13.13 -8.41 -13.12
N ILE A 161 -14.09 -9.34 -13.14
CA ILE A 161 -14.64 -10.00 -11.97
C ILE A 161 -14.67 -11.50 -12.27
N GLN A 162 -14.08 -12.30 -11.39
CA GLN A 162 -13.97 -13.76 -11.53
C GLN A 162 -14.49 -14.44 -10.27
N LEU A 163 -15.17 -15.56 -10.44
CA LEU A 163 -15.48 -16.50 -9.36
C LEU A 163 -14.29 -17.42 -9.17
N VAL A 164 -13.75 -17.47 -7.97
CA VAL A 164 -12.63 -18.35 -7.60
C VAL A 164 -13.13 -19.42 -6.64
N ASN A 165 -12.93 -20.67 -7.01
CA ASN A 165 -13.24 -21.81 -6.17
C ASN A 165 -12.03 -22.18 -5.31
N LEU A 166 -12.19 -22.16 -4.00
CA LEU A 166 -11.18 -22.51 -2.99
C LEU A 166 -11.71 -23.60 -2.03
N ASN A 167 -12.75 -24.32 -2.43
CA ASN A 167 -13.39 -25.38 -1.64
C ASN A 167 -12.41 -26.48 -1.22
N ASP A 168 -11.39 -26.75 -2.04
CA ASP A 168 -10.34 -27.74 -1.71
C ASP A 168 -9.42 -27.29 -0.56
N GLN A 169 -9.39 -25.98 -0.26
CA GLN A 169 -8.55 -25.40 0.81
C GLN A 169 -9.35 -25.19 2.10
N ILE A 170 -10.57 -24.66 1.95
CA ILE A 170 -11.52 -24.43 3.05
C ILE A 170 -12.89 -24.85 2.53
N GLU A 171 -13.58 -25.67 3.29
CA GLU A 171 -14.90 -26.20 2.92
C GLU A 171 -15.90 -25.09 2.60
N ASN A 172 -16.55 -25.19 1.44
CA ASN A 172 -17.55 -24.25 0.92
C ASN A 172 -17.04 -22.81 0.68
N TYR A 173 -15.73 -22.59 0.62
CA TYR A 173 -15.15 -21.27 0.48
C TYR A 173 -14.94 -20.86 -0.98
N PHE A 174 -15.41 -19.66 -1.31
CA PHE A 174 -15.32 -19.03 -2.62
C PHE A 174 -14.96 -17.55 -2.52
N GLN A 175 -14.52 -16.98 -3.65
CA GLN A 175 -14.24 -15.56 -3.76
C GLN A 175 -14.81 -14.98 -5.04
N LEU A 176 -15.36 -13.77 -4.99
CA LEU A 176 -15.34 -12.88 -6.14
C LEU A 176 -14.02 -12.13 -6.13
N LYS A 177 -13.11 -12.44 -7.05
CA LYS A 177 -11.87 -11.74 -7.26
C LYS A 177 -12.08 -10.68 -8.33
N ALA A 178 -11.98 -9.42 -7.95
CA ALA A 178 -12.13 -8.31 -8.86
C ALA A 178 -10.78 -7.62 -9.09
N THR A 179 -10.53 -7.20 -10.33
CA THR A 179 -9.36 -6.41 -10.71
C THR A 179 -9.77 -5.00 -11.08
N PHE A 180 -8.93 -4.04 -10.73
CA PHE A 180 -9.20 -2.62 -10.85
C PHE A 180 -8.01 -1.88 -11.44
N ASP A 181 -8.29 -0.81 -12.18
CA ASP A 181 -7.34 0.24 -12.47
C ASP A 181 -7.74 1.51 -11.72
N THR A 182 -6.87 1.98 -10.85
CA THR A 182 -7.11 3.19 -10.05
C THR A 182 -6.25 4.37 -10.48
N GLN A 183 -5.58 4.24 -11.62
CA GLN A 183 -4.66 5.24 -12.16
C GLN A 183 -3.61 5.64 -11.11
N ASP A 184 -3.40 6.92 -10.87
CA ASP A 184 -2.44 7.45 -9.89
C ASP A 184 -2.91 7.34 -8.43
N ALA A 185 -4.17 6.93 -8.18
CA ALA A 185 -4.69 6.79 -6.84
C ALA A 185 -4.32 5.43 -6.21
N MET A 186 -4.11 5.40 -4.89
CA MET A 186 -4.06 4.14 -4.14
C MET A 186 -5.38 3.36 -4.29
N GLY A 187 -6.51 4.05 -4.22
CA GLY A 187 -7.83 3.55 -4.58
C GLY A 187 -8.54 2.71 -3.51
N ALA A 188 -8.05 2.67 -2.26
CA ALA A 188 -8.59 1.79 -1.22
C ALA A 188 -10.11 1.95 -1.01
N ASN A 189 -10.58 3.17 -0.77
CA ASN A 189 -12.00 3.44 -0.56
C ASN A 189 -12.84 3.11 -1.79
N PHE A 190 -12.33 3.42 -2.98
CA PHE A 190 -13.00 3.11 -4.23
C PHE A 190 -13.17 1.59 -4.40
N ILE A 191 -12.09 0.82 -4.23
CA ILE A 191 -12.10 -0.64 -4.35
C ILE A 191 -13.06 -1.24 -3.32
N ASN A 192 -12.92 -0.87 -2.04
CA ASN A 192 -13.77 -1.38 -0.98
C ASN A 192 -15.26 -1.10 -1.20
N SER A 193 -15.61 0.11 -1.65
CA SER A 193 -17.01 0.44 -1.98
C SER A 193 -17.57 -0.42 -3.13
N CYS A 194 -16.77 -0.70 -4.15
CA CYS A 194 -17.17 -1.61 -5.22
C CYS A 194 -17.38 -3.04 -4.69
N LEU A 195 -16.44 -3.54 -3.85
CA LEU A 195 -16.54 -4.89 -3.30
C LEU A 195 -17.74 -5.05 -2.36
N GLU A 196 -18.05 -4.05 -1.55
CA GLU A 196 -19.25 -4.03 -0.72
C GLU A 196 -20.53 -4.07 -1.57
N GLN A 197 -20.56 -3.35 -2.68
CA GLN A 197 -21.68 -3.43 -3.61
C GLN A 197 -21.75 -4.80 -4.28
N PHE A 198 -20.61 -5.38 -4.70
CA PHE A 198 -20.59 -6.74 -5.27
C PHE A 198 -21.14 -7.77 -4.27
N SER A 199 -20.79 -7.69 -3.00
CA SER A 199 -21.30 -8.59 -1.98
C SER A 199 -22.83 -8.48 -1.80
N LYS A 200 -23.35 -7.24 -1.82
CA LYS A 200 -24.80 -6.98 -1.76
C LYS A 200 -25.51 -7.56 -2.98
N THR A 201 -24.97 -7.31 -4.17
CA THR A 201 -25.53 -7.80 -5.43
C THR A 201 -25.50 -9.33 -5.48
N LEU A 202 -24.36 -9.95 -5.12
CA LEU A 202 -24.20 -11.41 -5.10
C LEU A 202 -25.24 -12.08 -4.19
N LYS A 203 -25.35 -11.63 -2.94
CA LYS A 203 -26.25 -12.22 -1.94
C LYS A 203 -27.71 -11.87 -2.19
N GLY A 204 -27.98 -10.60 -2.54
CA GLY A 204 -29.35 -10.09 -2.63
C GLY A 204 -30.13 -10.56 -3.86
N ASN A 205 -29.47 -11.12 -4.88
CA ASN A 205 -30.13 -11.65 -6.07
C ASN A 205 -30.11 -13.20 -6.13
N TYR A 206 -29.51 -13.86 -5.13
CA TYR A 206 -29.57 -15.31 -5.04
C TYR A 206 -30.92 -15.74 -4.45
N GLU A 207 -31.59 -16.71 -5.07
CA GLU A 207 -32.94 -17.16 -4.70
C GLU A 207 -33.05 -17.51 -3.20
N ASP A 208 -32.11 -18.32 -2.71
CA ASP A 208 -31.98 -18.63 -1.29
C ASP A 208 -30.73 -17.96 -0.70
N SER A 209 -30.87 -16.70 -0.32
CA SER A 209 -29.76 -15.89 0.21
C SER A 209 -29.13 -16.45 1.50
N SER A 210 -29.78 -17.43 2.16
CA SER A 210 -29.24 -18.09 3.34
C SER A 210 -28.08 -19.03 3.02
N ARG A 211 -27.96 -19.46 1.75
CA ARG A 211 -26.83 -20.27 1.27
C ARG A 211 -25.54 -19.50 1.07
N ILE A 212 -25.62 -18.15 0.98
CA ILE A 212 -24.45 -17.29 0.80
C ILE A 212 -24.19 -16.52 2.08
N GLU A 213 -23.06 -16.79 2.72
CA GLU A 213 -22.57 -16.06 3.88
C GLU A 213 -21.35 -15.23 3.49
N ILE A 214 -21.52 -13.92 3.45
CA ILE A 214 -20.41 -12.99 3.18
C ILE A 214 -19.55 -12.90 4.43
N ILE A 215 -18.26 -13.21 4.29
CA ILE A 215 -17.29 -13.16 5.38
C ILE A 215 -16.61 -11.78 5.43
N MET A 216 -16.08 -11.30 4.27
CA MET A 216 -15.49 -9.99 4.16
C MET A 216 -15.42 -9.51 2.71
N SER A 217 -15.36 -8.19 2.54
CA SER A 217 -15.15 -7.52 1.26
C SER A 217 -14.03 -6.51 1.43
N ILE A 218 -12.83 -6.83 0.88
CA ILE A 218 -11.63 -6.04 1.17
C ILE A 218 -10.65 -6.07 -0.01
N LEU A 219 -9.95 -4.97 -0.22
CA LEU A 219 -8.84 -4.89 -1.16
C LEU A 219 -7.67 -5.79 -0.72
N SER A 220 -6.84 -6.19 -1.68
CA SER A 220 -5.57 -6.87 -1.41
C SER A 220 -4.40 -5.88 -1.41
N ASN A 221 -3.52 -6.01 -0.40
CA ASN A 221 -2.22 -5.34 -0.43
C ASN A 221 -1.19 -6.12 -1.26
N TYR A 222 -1.48 -7.39 -1.58
CA TYR A 222 -0.70 -8.16 -2.54
C TYR A 222 -1.22 -7.89 -3.94
N VAL A 223 -0.47 -7.12 -4.72
CA VAL A 223 -0.83 -6.67 -6.07
C VAL A 223 0.31 -6.96 -7.05
N PRO A 224 0.54 -8.25 -7.39
CA PRO A 224 1.68 -8.68 -8.20
C PRO A 224 1.67 -8.08 -9.62
N ASP A 225 0.50 -7.66 -10.09
CA ASP A 225 0.33 -7.02 -11.41
C ASP A 225 0.38 -5.49 -11.37
N CYS A 226 0.69 -4.88 -10.23
CA CYS A 226 0.95 -3.44 -10.14
C CYS A 226 2.45 -3.20 -10.22
N ILE A 227 2.97 -3.10 -11.44
CA ILE A 227 4.41 -3.21 -11.73
C ILE A 227 4.91 -1.97 -12.47
N VAL A 228 5.99 -1.40 -11.95
CA VAL A 228 6.85 -0.44 -12.64
C VAL A 228 8.23 -1.06 -12.82
N LYS A 229 8.76 -1.02 -14.02
CA LYS A 229 10.13 -1.45 -14.34
C LYS A 229 11.03 -0.22 -14.45
N ALA A 230 12.15 -0.22 -13.74
CA ALA A 230 13.21 0.77 -13.90
C ALA A 230 14.51 0.07 -14.28
N GLU A 231 15.23 0.61 -15.26
CA GLU A 231 16.46 0.03 -15.79
C GLU A 231 17.55 1.09 -15.88
N VAL A 232 18.79 0.66 -15.66
CA VAL A 232 20.00 1.41 -15.94
C VAL A 232 20.95 0.51 -16.74
N SER A 233 21.73 1.09 -17.64
CA SER A 233 22.73 0.35 -18.41
C SER A 233 23.90 1.26 -18.78
N CYS A 234 25.11 0.71 -18.76
CA CYS A 234 26.31 1.35 -19.30
C CYS A 234 27.32 0.29 -19.70
N ASN A 235 28.36 0.70 -20.44
CA ASN A 235 29.51 -0.18 -20.69
C ASN A 235 30.27 -0.45 -19.38
N ILE A 236 30.93 -1.61 -19.27
CA ILE A 236 31.63 -1.98 -18.04
C ILE A 236 32.71 -0.95 -17.67
N GLU A 237 33.39 -0.38 -18.63
CA GLU A 237 34.44 0.63 -18.39
C GLU A 237 33.87 1.93 -17.76
N GLU A 238 32.65 2.26 -18.05
CA GLU A 238 31.94 3.42 -17.48
C GLU A 238 31.55 3.24 -16.01
N LEU A 239 31.62 2.01 -15.47
CA LEU A 239 31.44 1.74 -14.05
C LEU A 239 32.60 2.27 -13.19
N LYS A 240 33.73 2.63 -13.79
CA LYS A 240 34.89 3.15 -13.07
C LYS A 240 34.56 4.48 -12.38
N ASP A 241 34.82 4.56 -11.08
CA ASP A 241 34.82 5.77 -10.30
C ASP A 241 35.89 5.72 -9.20
N ARG A 242 35.91 6.69 -8.29
CA ARG A 242 36.89 6.75 -7.19
C ARG A 242 36.87 5.52 -6.27
N SER A 243 35.71 4.86 -6.16
CA SER A 243 35.49 3.69 -5.30
C SER A 243 35.54 2.36 -6.08
N ILE A 244 35.43 2.39 -7.41
CA ILE A 244 35.42 1.23 -8.28
C ILE A 244 36.68 1.23 -9.13
N ILE A 245 37.75 0.64 -8.58
CA ILE A 245 39.08 0.60 -9.27
C ILE A 245 39.06 -0.39 -10.42
N ASN A 246 38.40 -1.56 -10.27
CA ASN A 246 38.28 -2.58 -11.30
C ASN A 246 36.82 -2.82 -11.67
N PRO A 247 36.32 -2.21 -12.76
CA PRO A 247 34.91 -2.32 -13.18
C PRO A 247 34.43 -3.74 -13.43
N MET A 248 35.28 -4.60 -14.00
CA MET A 248 34.95 -6.00 -14.29
C MET A 248 34.72 -6.81 -13.00
N VAL A 249 35.61 -6.64 -12.03
CA VAL A 249 35.47 -7.31 -10.71
C VAL A 249 34.21 -6.80 -9.99
N PHE A 250 33.95 -5.49 -10.05
CA PHE A 250 32.75 -4.89 -9.49
C PHE A 250 31.48 -5.48 -10.11
N ALA A 251 31.38 -5.53 -11.45
CA ALA A 251 30.22 -6.08 -12.15
C ALA A 251 29.99 -7.56 -11.79
N LYS A 252 31.04 -8.38 -11.76
CA LYS A 252 30.93 -9.79 -11.33
C LYS A 252 30.43 -9.94 -9.91
N ASN A 253 30.93 -9.12 -8.98
CA ASN A 253 30.54 -9.19 -7.58
C ASN A 253 29.12 -8.65 -7.37
N PHE A 254 28.69 -7.65 -8.16
CA PHE A 254 27.31 -7.16 -8.15
C PHE A 254 26.32 -8.28 -8.54
N VAL A 255 26.58 -8.99 -9.65
CA VAL A 255 25.77 -10.14 -10.07
C VAL A 255 25.76 -11.24 -8.99
N ARG A 256 26.91 -11.55 -8.39
CA ARG A 256 26.99 -12.54 -7.30
C ARG A 256 26.15 -12.13 -6.09
N ALA A 257 26.16 -10.84 -5.72
CA ALA A 257 25.36 -10.34 -4.60
C ALA A 257 23.86 -10.50 -4.85
N VAL A 258 23.40 -10.27 -6.08
CA VAL A 258 22.00 -10.51 -6.47
C VAL A 258 21.68 -12.01 -6.41
N ASN A 259 22.54 -12.87 -6.96
CA ASN A 259 22.33 -14.33 -6.91
C ASN A 259 22.28 -14.86 -5.47
N ILE A 260 23.11 -14.33 -4.57
CA ILE A 260 23.04 -14.67 -3.13
C ILE A 260 21.66 -14.31 -2.56
N ALA A 261 21.12 -13.12 -2.89
CA ALA A 261 19.81 -12.71 -2.43
C ALA A 261 18.67 -13.59 -2.99
N GLN A 262 18.85 -14.24 -4.13
CA GLN A 262 17.88 -15.18 -4.70
C GLN A 262 17.80 -16.51 -3.95
N VAL A 263 18.91 -16.96 -3.36
CA VAL A 263 19.00 -18.28 -2.71
C VAL A 263 18.97 -18.21 -1.17
N ASP A 264 19.37 -17.09 -0.59
CA ASP A 264 19.40 -16.89 0.86
C ASP A 264 18.23 -16.00 1.31
N LYS A 265 17.29 -16.58 2.05
CA LYS A 265 16.11 -15.88 2.59
C LYS A 265 16.47 -14.71 3.50
N TYR A 266 17.49 -14.83 4.32
CA TYR A 266 17.94 -13.77 5.23
C TYR A 266 18.50 -12.59 4.45
N ARG A 267 19.28 -12.89 3.41
CA ARG A 267 19.79 -11.85 2.52
C ARG A 267 18.69 -11.24 1.65
N ALA A 268 17.75 -12.02 1.15
CA ALA A 268 16.64 -11.55 0.32
C ALA A 268 15.81 -10.49 1.05
N VAL A 269 15.41 -10.74 2.31
CA VAL A 269 14.64 -9.79 3.12
C VAL A 269 15.41 -8.48 3.32
N THR A 270 16.70 -8.56 3.64
CA THR A 270 17.55 -7.37 3.83
C THR A 270 17.84 -6.64 2.50
N HIS A 271 17.94 -7.36 1.39
CA HIS A 271 18.17 -6.79 0.06
C HIS A 271 16.97 -5.96 -0.44
N ASN A 272 15.77 -6.33 -0.01
CA ASN A 272 14.51 -5.69 -0.41
C ASN A 272 14.10 -4.53 0.53
N LYS A 273 14.95 -4.14 1.42
CA LYS A 273 14.69 -3.04 2.37
C LYS A 273 14.75 -1.67 1.70
#